data_b96d64880b7017ea4b7b24ea020c1d30
#
_entry.id   b96d64880b7017ea4b7b24ea020c1d30
#
_cell.length_a   1.000
_cell.length_b   1.000
_cell.length_c   1.000
_cell.angle_alpha   90.00
_cell.angle_beta   90.00
_cell.angle_gamma   90.00
#
_symmetry.space_group_name_H-M   'P 1'
#
loop_
_entity.id
_entity.type
_entity.pdbx_description
1 polymer ?
#
loop_
_entity_poly.entity_id
_entity_poly.type
_entity_poly.pdbx_seq_one_letter_code
_entity_poly.pdbx_strand_id
1 'polypeptide(L)'
;MSTTTSTYTCPYCRIPSDGSAATCPHCGAPVDVRERVSDSGWAEQPPIRDMARIHFSRSTCQIVGTYVPVAEMSLHEDDWVYFSHHVLLHTEPRVRLEAMKMGNPWNRRLAGMPLIMMTARGPGHIAFSADRPGETIAVPLQHNQAVDVAEHRFLVATGNVNYRWENSGVWFTTQDGDEQEYHYPLGRTMDRFWAQGGPGLMLLHAPGNTFIRDLGPRERICVQPSGLIWKDPTVRMFLHFEYPRGQYWFSSARWQAKSVWLTLEGPGRVAIQSVFERPEMVGRVVNCSSATTQYW
;
A
#
# COMPACT_ATOMS: atom_id res chain seq x y z
N MET A 1 -31.43 -25.54 -18.38
CA MET A 1 -30.28 -24.61 -18.25
C MET A 1 -30.01 -24.47 -16.76
N SER A 2 -29.02 -25.18 -16.25
CA SER A 2 -28.64 -25.11 -14.82
C SER A 2 -27.81 -23.86 -14.63
N THR A 3 -28.36 -22.85 -13.98
CA THR A 3 -27.64 -21.68 -13.49
C THR A 3 -26.75 -22.14 -12.34
N THR A 4 -25.49 -22.35 -12.58
CA THR A 4 -24.49 -22.53 -11.54
C THR A 4 -24.39 -21.21 -10.77
N THR A 5 -25.03 -21.13 -9.63
CA THR A 5 -24.88 -20.03 -8.68
C THR A 5 -23.45 -20.08 -8.13
N SER A 6 -22.58 -19.20 -8.61
CA SER A 6 -21.23 -19.08 -8.07
C SER A 6 -21.33 -18.38 -6.72
N THR A 7 -21.06 -19.10 -5.66
CA THR A 7 -20.90 -18.52 -4.32
C THR A 7 -19.63 -17.68 -4.27
N TYR A 8 -19.76 -16.41 -3.93
CA TYR A 8 -18.69 -15.45 -3.76
C TYR A 8 -18.55 -15.12 -2.27
N THR A 9 -17.36 -15.20 -1.75
CA THR A 9 -17.08 -14.71 -0.40
C THR A 9 -16.55 -13.29 -0.49
N CYS A 10 -17.33 -12.32 0.02
CA CYS A 10 -16.92 -10.92 -0.03
C CYS A 10 -15.58 -10.70 0.70
N PRO A 11 -14.56 -10.11 0.06
CA PRO A 11 -13.26 -9.89 0.70
C PRO A 11 -13.31 -8.86 1.82
N TYR A 12 -14.37 -8.05 1.88
CA TYR A 12 -14.53 -7.00 2.87
C TYR A 12 -15.28 -7.46 4.12
N CYS A 13 -16.53 -7.96 3.97
CA CYS A 13 -17.31 -8.42 5.12
C CYS A 13 -17.17 -9.92 5.39
N ARG A 14 -16.54 -10.68 4.49
CA ARG A 14 -16.30 -12.13 4.55
C ARG A 14 -17.56 -12.99 4.62
N ILE A 15 -18.72 -12.41 4.29
CA ILE A 15 -19.98 -13.14 4.24
C ILE A 15 -20.13 -13.72 2.83
N PRO A 16 -20.44 -15.03 2.72
CA PRO A 16 -20.78 -15.64 1.44
C PRO A 16 -22.03 -14.97 0.83
N SER A 17 -21.96 -14.65 -0.42
CA SER A 17 -23.01 -13.95 -1.16
C SER A 17 -23.16 -14.56 -2.55
N ASP A 18 -24.25 -14.24 -3.23
CA ASP A 18 -24.42 -14.56 -4.64
C ASP A 18 -23.47 -13.70 -5.49
N GLY A 19 -22.57 -14.34 -6.21
CA GLY A 19 -21.59 -13.68 -7.09
C GLY A 19 -22.20 -13.04 -8.35
N SER A 20 -23.50 -13.17 -8.57
CA SER A 20 -24.22 -12.52 -9.68
C SER A 20 -24.61 -11.06 -9.38
N ALA A 21 -24.54 -10.64 -8.11
CA ALA A 21 -24.90 -9.28 -7.71
C ALA A 21 -23.75 -8.31 -7.96
N ALA A 22 -24.03 -7.11 -8.46
CA ALA A 22 -23.03 -6.05 -8.67
C ALA A 22 -22.41 -5.52 -7.38
N THR A 23 -23.11 -5.69 -6.26
CA THR A 23 -22.65 -5.27 -4.92
C THR A 23 -22.94 -6.37 -3.90
N CYS A 24 -22.08 -6.46 -2.89
CA CYS A 24 -22.31 -7.37 -1.76
C CYS A 24 -23.59 -6.95 -1.00
N PRO A 25 -24.59 -7.84 -0.86
CA PRO A 25 -25.85 -7.50 -0.20
C PRO A 25 -25.71 -7.20 1.31
N HIS A 26 -24.57 -7.58 1.90
CA HIS A 26 -24.31 -7.41 3.33
C HIS A 26 -23.57 -6.12 3.67
N CYS A 27 -22.61 -5.68 2.81
CA CYS A 27 -21.77 -4.53 3.12
C CYS A 27 -21.75 -3.47 2.00
N GLY A 28 -22.47 -3.70 0.90
CA GLY A 28 -22.49 -2.76 -0.23
C GLY A 28 -21.22 -2.70 -1.08
N ALA A 29 -20.17 -3.44 -0.70
CA ALA A 29 -18.93 -3.48 -1.47
C ALA A 29 -19.19 -4.08 -2.87
N PRO A 30 -18.57 -3.55 -3.94
CA PRO A 30 -18.75 -4.09 -5.27
C PRO A 30 -18.20 -5.52 -5.35
N VAL A 31 -18.97 -6.41 -5.97
CA VAL A 31 -18.66 -7.83 -6.11
C VAL A 31 -17.77 -8.07 -7.33
N ASP A 32 -18.02 -7.36 -8.42
CA ASP A 32 -17.24 -7.46 -9.65
C ASP A 32 -16.64 -6.11 -10.06
N VAL A 33 -15.32 -6.02 -10.00
CA VAL A 33 -14.57 -4.84 -10.45
C VAL A 33 -14.13 -4.95 -11.92
N ARG A 34 -14.41 -6.06 -12.59
CA ARG A 34 -13.97 -6.29 -13.98
C ARG A 34 -14.58 -5.30 -14.95
N GLU A 35 -15.79 -4.80 -14.69
CA GLU A 35 -16.41 -3.74 -15.49
C GLU A 35 -15.74 -2.37 -15.34
N ARG A 36 -14.85 -2.22 -14.34
CA ARG A 36 -14.11 -0.99 -14.09
C ARG A 36 -12.63 -1.09 -14.48
N VAL A 37 -12.26 -2.16 -15.15
CA VAL A 37 -10.89 -2.32 -15.65
C VAL A 37 -10.74 -1.45 -16.90
N SER A 38 -9.77 -0.54 -16.87
CA SER A 38 -9.41 0.26 -18.03
C SER A 38 -8.76 -0.60 -19.12
N ASP A 39 -8.75 -0.12 -20.37
CA ASP A 39 -8.08 -0.81 -21.49
C ASP A 39 -6.59 -1.06 -21.20
N SER A 40 -5.97 -0.28 -20.34
CA SER A 40 -4.60 -0.49 -19.87
C SER A 40 -4.46 -1.54 -18.76
N GLY A 41 -5.55 -2.17 -18.34
CA GLY A 41 -5.58 -3.24 -17.33
C GLY A 41 -5.59 -2.77 -15.87
N TRP A 42 -5.75 -1.46 -15.62
CA TRP A 42 -5.91 -0.94 -14.27
C TRP A 42 -7.38 -0.97 -13.83
N ALA A 43 -7.63 -1.49 -12.65
CA ALA A 43 -8.92 -1.44 -11.99
C ALA A 43 -8.86 -0.41 -10.83
N GLU A 44 -9.82 0.51 -10.79
CA GLU A 44 -9.99 1.36 -9.62
C GLU A 44 -10.42 0.49 -8.44
N GLN A 45 -9.73 0.60 -7.31
CA GLN A 45 -10.19 0.00 -6.07
C GLN A 45 -11.35 0.85 -5.54
N PRO A 46 -12.57 0.28 -5.47
CA PRO A 46 -13.70 1.07 -5.01
C PRO A 46 -13.48 1.47 -3.55
N PRO A 47 -13.67 2.76 -3.21
CA PRO A 47 -13.62 3.20 -1.83
C PRO A 47 -14.71 2.50 -1.02
N ILE A 48 -14.36 1.95 0.13
CA ILE A 48 -15.33 1.47 1.09
C ILE A 48 -15.85 2.70 1.81
N ARG A 49 -16.96 3.24 1.30
CA ARG A 49 -17.61 4.41 1.86
C ARG A 49 -18.90 4.01 2.55
N ASP A 50 -19.23 4.79 3.57
CA ASP A 50 -20.54 4.92 4.18
C ASP A 50 -21.34 3.61 4.27
N MET A 51 -21.37 3.02 5.45
CA MET A 51 -22.18 1.84 5.79
C MET A 51 -21.54 0.46 5.53
N ALA A 52 -20.47 0.34 4.77
CA ALA A 52 -19.80 -0.95 4.62
C ALA A 52 -19.10 -1.35 5.93
N ARG A 53 -19.59 -2.42 6.57
CA ARG A 53 -18.95 -2.99 7.76
C ARG A 53 -18.04 -4.14 7.34
N ILE A 54 -16.77 -3.99 7.61
CA ILE A 54 -15.78 -5.05 7.43
C ILE A 54 -15.74 -5.86 8.71
N HIS A 55 -15.96 -7.16 8.60
CA HIS A 55 -15.87 -8.07 9.74
C HIS A 55 -14.48 -8.70 9.79
N PHE A 56 -13.89 -8.71 10.97
CA PHE A 56 -12.65 -9.46 11.27
C PHE A 56 -12.79 -10.12 12.65
N SER A 57 -12.57 -11.43 12.71
CA SER A 57 -12.85 -12.19 13.92
C SER A 57 -14.25 -11.91 14.48
N ARG A 58 -14.38 -11.38 15.70
CA ARG A 58 -15.63 -10.94 16.31
C ARG A 58 -15.84 -9.42 16.27
N SER A 59 -14.91 -8.73 15.68
CA SER A 59 -14.86 -7.27 15.61
C SER A 59 -15.31 -6.75 14.26
N THR A 60 -15.60 -5.46 14.20
CA THR A 60 -15.99 -4.78 12.95
C THR A 60 -15.17 -3.51 12.74
N CYS A 61 -15.00 -3.15 11.48
CA CYS A 61 -14.45 -1.88 11.06
C CYS A 61 -15.42 -1.21 10.08
N GLN A 62 -15.66 0.06 10.26
CA GLN A 62 -16.44 0.89 9.34
C GLN A 62 -15.57 2.08 8.92
N ILE A 63 -15.52 2.35 7.61
CA ILE A 63 -14.81 3.51 7.08
C ILE A 63 -15.84 4.58 6.76
N VAL A 64 -15.72 5.74 7.39
CA VAL A 64 -16.66 6.87 7.28
C VAL A 64 -15.90 8.13 6.87
N GLY A 65 -16.61 9.03 6.19
CA GLY A 65 -16.05 10.29 5.70
C GLY A 65 -15.54 10.23 4.25
N THR A 66 -15.40 11.40 3.64
CA THR A 66 -15.13 11.51 2.19
C THR A 66 -13.73 12.03 1.90
N TYR A 67 -13.26 13.06 2.60
CA TYR A 67 -11.99 13.73 2.28
C TYR A 67 -10.80 13.15 3.06
N VAL A 68 -11.01 12.89 4.34
CA VAL A 68 -10.07 12.21 5.23
C VAL A 68 -10.87 11.15 5.96
N PRO A 69 -10.97 9.94 5.40
CA PRO A 69 -11.79 8.89 5.99
C PRO A 69 -11.27 8.44 7.34
N VAL A 70 -12.21 8.15 8.23
CA VAL A 70 -11.95 7.60 9.56
C VAL A 70 -12.29 6.12 9.54
N ALA A 71 -11.38 5.30 10.01
CA ALA A 71 -11.61 3.87 10.23
C ALA A 71 -12.06 3.68 11.69
N GLU A 72 -13.36 3.50 11.90
CA GLU A 72 -13.94 3.21 13.21
C GLU A 72 -14.00 1.71 13.42
N MET A 73 -13.41 1.23 14.50
CA MET A 73 -13.39 -0.17 14.87
C MET A 73 -14.12 -0.40 16.18
N SER A 74 -15.01 -1.40 16.17
CA SER A 74 -15.61 -1.97 17.39
C SER A 74 -14.88 -3.26 17.71
N LEU A 75 -14.03 -3.24 18.72
CA LEU A 75 -13.20 -4.36 19.12
C LEU A 75 -13.92 -5.24 20.14
N HIS A 76 -13.94 -6.55 19.89
CA HIS A 76 -14.33 -7.56 20.87
C HIS A 76 -13.21 -7.76 21.91
N GLU A 77 -13.53 -8.26 23.08
CA GLU A 77 -12.59 -8.45 24.21
C GLU A 77 -11.37 -9.33 23.88
N ASP A 78 -11.54 -10.30 22.97
CA ASP A 78 -10.46 -11.21 22.53
C ASP A 78 -9.63 -10.65 21.37
N ASP A 79 -10.13 -9.60 20.72
CA ASP A 79 -9.51 -9.05 19.53
C ASP A 79 -8.59 -7.87 19.85
N TRP A 80 -7.57 -7.73 19.05
CA TRP A 80 -6.65 -6.61 19.14
C TRP A 80 -6.14 -6.21 17.76
N VAL A 81 -5.71 -4.96 17.67
CA VAL A 81 -5.11 -4.36 16.48
C VAL A 81 -3.80 -3.67 16.86
N TYR A 82 -2.95 -3.43 15.87
CA TYR A 82 -1.77 -2.59 16.06
C TYR A 82 -1.70 -1.52 14.97
N PHE A 83 -1.09 -0.39 15.29
CA PHE A 83 -1.13 0.80 14.48
C PHE A 83 0.06 1.72 14.77
N SER A 84 0.34 2.66 13.85
CA SER A 84 1.28 3.76 14.10
C SER A 84 0.66 4.77 15.06
N HIS A 85 1.40 5.20 16.07
CA HIS A 85 0.86 6.08 17.14
C HIS A 85 0.16 7.33 16.62
N HIS A 86 0.68 7.95 15.57
CA HIS A 86 0.17 9.22 15.03
C HIS A 86 -1.17 9.13 14.29
N VAL A 87 -1.66 7.92 13.98
CA VAL A 87 -2.94 7.75 13.28
C VAL A 87 -4.13 7.55 14.21
N LEU A 88 -3.89 7.47 15.53
CA LEU A 88 -4.97 7.33 16.50
C LEU A 88 -5.74 8.64 16.61
N LEU A 89 -7.03 8.60 16.26
CA LEU A 89 -7.92 9.76 16.35
C LEU A 89 -8.63 9.84 17.69
N HIS A 90 -9.30 8.75 18.12
CA HIS A 90 -9.93 8.64 19.43
C HIS A 90 -10.06 7.19 19.87
N THR A 91 -10.27 7.00 21.16
CA THR A 91 -10.51 5.69 21.76
C THR A 91 -11.39 5.80 23.00
N GLU A 92 -12.16 4.77 23.29
CA GLU A 92 -12.87 4.67 24.55
C GLU A 92 -11.94 4.25 25.70
N PRO A 93 -12.20 4.68 26.94
CA PRO A 93 -11.38 4.31 28.09
C PRO A 93 -11.28 2.82 28.39
N ARG A 94 -12.19 2.02 27.89
CA ARG A 94 -12.20 0.55 28.05
C ARG A 94 -11.21 -0.16 27.14
N VAL A 95 -10.81 0.47 26.03
CA VAL A 95 -9.80 -0.07 25.13
C VAL A 95 -8.43 0.05 25.77
N ARG A 96 -7.73 -1.07 25.87
CA ARG A 96 -6.37 -1.10 26.48
C ARG A 96 -5.35 -0.74 25.40
N LEU A 97 -4.64 0.35 25.61
CA LEU A 97 -3.55 0.79 24.75
C LEU A 97 -2.20 0.42 25.37
N GLU A 98 -1.36 -0.23 24.59
CA GLU A 98 -0.01 -0.61 25.02
C GLU A 98 1.00 -0.31 23.90
N ALA A 99 2.23 0.01 24.28
CA ALA A 99 3.31 0.11 23.32
C ALA A 99 3.66 -1.30 22.80
N MET A 100 3.71 -1.47 21.48
CA MET A 100 4.09 -2.74 20.88
C MET A 100 5.57 -3.02 21.16
N LYS A 101 5.87 -4.19 21.74
CA LYS A 101 7.24 -4.64 21.93
C LYS A 101 7.86 -4.98 20.57
N MET A 102 8.73 -4.11 20.09
CA MET A 102 9.42 -4.30 18.81
C MET A 102 10.88 -4.70 19.05
N GLY A 103 11.33 -5.72 18.31
CA GLY A 103 12.73 -6.07 18.29
C GLY A 103 13.59 -4.98 17.63
N ASN A 104 14.77 -4.71 18.20
CA ASN A 104 15.79 -3.79 17.67
C ASN A 104 15.34 -2.33 17.39
N PRO A 105 14.99 -1.56 18.43
CA PRO A 105 14.54 -0.17 18.28
C PRO A 105 15.60 0.76 17.66
N TRP A 106 16.89 0.49 17.87
CA TRP A 106 17.99 1.27 17.32
C TRP A 106 18.08 1.21 15.80
N ASN A 107 17.87 0.04 15.22
CA ASN A 107 17.90 -0.11 13.75
C ASN A 107 16.73 0.62 13.09
N ARG A 108 15.57 0.68 13.77
CA ARG A 108 14.40 1.44 13.29
C ARG A 108 14.67 2.95 13.27
N ARG A 109 15.29 3.46 14.33
CA ARG A 109 15.66 4.89 14.41
C ARG A 109 16.64 5.28 13.30
N LEU A 110 17.63 4.44 13.02
CA LEU A 110 18.59 4.66 11.94
C LEU A 110 17.94 4.59 10.54
N ALA A 111 16.84 3.85 10.40
CA ALA A 111 16.09 3.74 9.17
C ALA A 111 15.01 4.84 8.99
N GLY A 112 14.88 5.79 9.95
CA GLY A 112 13.88 6.86 9.88
C GLY A 112 12.43 6.40 10.12
N MET A 113 12.24 5.19 10.66
CA MET A 113 10.92 4.60 10.86
C MET A 113 10.22 5.10 12.12
N PRO A 114 8.87 5.05 12.19
CA PRO A 114 8.13 5.33 13.41
C PRO A 114 8.65 4.47 14.56
N LEU A 115 9.09 5.11 15.62
CA LEU A 115 9.66 4.44 16.80
C LEU A 115 8.62 3.74 17.65
N ILE A 116 7.36 4.14 17.52
CA ILE A 116 6.29 3.71 18.42
C ILE A 116 5.15 3.13 17.59
N MET A 117 5.08 1.81 17.59
CA MET A 117 3.87 1.09 17.24
C MET A 117 3.08 0.84 18.52
N MET A 118 1.78 0.99 18.43
CA MET A 118 0.85 0.78 19.54
C MET A 118 -0.02 -0.44 19.25
N THR A 119 -0.49 -1.07 20.30
CA THR A 119 -1.55 -2.08 20.24
C THR A 119 -2.79 -1.56 20.96
N ALA A 120 -3.96 -1.91 20.44
CA ALA A 120 -5.23 -1.68 21.10
C ALA A 120 -5.97 -3.00 21.23
N ARG A 121 -6.42 -3.33 22.43
CA ARG A 121 -7.20 -4.52 22.74
C ARG A 121 -8.58 -4.11 23.25
N GLY A 122 -9.63 -4.77 22.73
CA GLY A 122 -10.99 -4.59 23.20
C GLY A 122 -11.24 -4.99 24.66
N PRO A 123 -12.47 -4.80 25.16
CA PRO A 123 -13.65 -4.36 24.39
C PRO A 123 -13.74 -2.83 24.27
N GLY A 124 -14.32 -2.32 23.18
CA GLY A 124 -14.64 -0.91 23.02
C GLY A 124 -14.42 -0.38 21.59
N HIS A 125 -14.65 0.92 21.46
CA HIS A 125 -14.49 1.63 20.18
C HIS A 125 -13.17 2.39 20.11
N ILE A 126 -12.57 2.32 18.92
CA ILE A 126 -11.33 3.03 18.59
C ILE A 126 -11.37 3.49 17.13
N ALA A 127 -10.82 4.66 16.85
CA ALA A 127 -10.83 5.21 15.52
C ALA A 127 -9.44 5.67 15.07
N PHE A 128 -9.17 5.46 13.79
CA PHE A 128 -7.92 5.79 13.12
C PHE A 128 -8.18 6.69 11.92
N SER A 129 -7.28 7.64 11.69
CA SER A 129 -7.33 8.53 10.55
C SER A 129 -5.92 8.88 10.09
N ALA A 130 -5.77 9.21 8.82
CA ALA A 130 -4.53 9.77 8.30
C ALA A 130 -4.42 11.27 8.64
N ASP A 131 -3.22 11.81 8.57
CA ASP A 131 -2.92 13.23 8.79
C ASP A 131 -3.08 14.09 7.53
N ARG A 132 -3.51 13.49 6.42
CA ARG A 132 -3.65 14.15 5.11
C ARG A 132 -4.82 13.58 4.31
N PRO A 133 -5.35 14.37 3.34
CA PRO A 133 -6.42 13.89 2.47
C PRO A 133 -6.06 12.65 1.68
N GLY A 134 -7.07 11.83 1.37
CA GLY A 134 -6.89 10.62 0.59
C GLY A 134 -7.92 9.55 0.89
N GLU A 135 -7.66 8.34 0.45
CA GLU A 135 -8.52 7.17 0.70
C GLU A 135 -7.94 6.29 1.80
N THR A 136 -8.82 5.73 2.61
CA THR A 136 -8.49 4.59 3.46
C THR A 136 -8.88 3.32 2.74
N ILE A 137 -7.89 2.51 2.40
CA ILE A 137 -8.07 1.28 1.65
C ILE A 137 -7.93 0.07 2.57
N ALA A 138 -8.87 -0.88 2.42
CA ALA A 138 -8.81 -2.15 3.12
C ALA A 138 -8.09 -3.18 2.25
N VAL A 139 -7.07 -3.82 2.82
CA VAL A 139 -6.32 -4.90 2.21
C VAL A 139 -6.56 -6.17 3.03
N PRO A 140 -7.54 -7.01 2.62
CA PRO A 140 -7.72 -8.31 3.24
C PRO A 140 -6.58 -9.23 2.83
N LEU A 141 -5.96 -9.87 3.81
CA LEU A 141 -4.90 -10.85 3.62
C LEU A 141 -5.43 -12.24 3.94
N GLN A 142 -5.31 -13.17 3.00
CA GLN A 142 -5.59 -14.57 3.26
C GLN A 142 -4.48 -15.19 4.11
N HIS A 143 -4.74 -16.36 4.70
CA HIS A 143 -3.71 -17.08 5.45
C HIS A 143 -2.45 -17.28 4.61
N ASN A 144 -1.29 -16.90 5.14
CA ASN A 144 0.02 -16.89 4.50
C ASN A 144 0.17 -15.95 3.28
N GLN A 145 -0.83 -15.15 2.97
CA GLN A 145 -0.69 -14.10 1.97
C GLN A 145 0.15 -12.96 2.55
N ALA A 146 1.12 -12.47 1.75
CA ALA A 146 1.97 -11.36 2.10
C ALA A 146 1.87 -10.24 1.08
N VAL A 147 2.13 -9.01 1.54
CA VAL A 147 2.25 -7.82 0.70
C VAL A 147 3.40 -6.95 1.18
N ASP A 148 4.07 -6.28 0.25
CA ASP A 148 5.08 -5.27 0.51
C ASP A 148 4.45 -3.89 0.33
N VAL A 149 4.48 -3.08 1.35
CA VAL A 149 3.83 -1.76 1.42
C VAL A 149 4.90 -0.67 1.43
N ALA A 150 4.70 0.39 0.65
CA ALA A 150 5.58 1.55 0.65
C ALA A 150 5.53 2.28 1.99
N GLU A 151 6.63 2.97 2.33
CA GLU A 151 6.73 3.75 3.58
C GLU A 151 5.56 4.71 3.76
N HIS A 152 5.16 4.95 5.01
CA HIS A 152 4.13 5.92 5.42
C HIS A 152 2.70 5.64 4.91
N ARG A 153 2.40 4.42 4.48
CA ARG A 153 1.05 4.03 4.01
C ARG A 153 0.25 3.28 5.07
N PHE A 154 0.92 2.68 6.03
CA PHE A 154 0.29 1.84 7.05
C PHE A 154 -0.51 2.66 8.06
N LEU A 155 -1.77 2.26 8.29
CA LEU A 155 -2.61 2.80 9.35
C LEU A 155 -2.75 1.80 10.50
N VAL A 156 -3.44 0.69 10.27
CA VAL A 156 -3.77 -0.29 11.30
C VAL A 156 -3.87 -1.69 10.70
N ALA A 157 -3.54 -2.71 11.48
CA ALA A 157 -3.77 -4.10 11.12
C ALA A 157 -4.28 -4.92 12.30
N THR A 158 -5.00 -6.01 11.98
CA THR A 158 -5.46 -6.98 12.98
C THR A 158 -4.30 -7.77 13.56
N GLY A 159 -4.44 -8.23 14.79
CA GLY A 159 -3.36 -8.84 15.57
C GLY A 159 -2.74 -10.11 14.98
N ASN A 160 -3.43 -10.77 14.05
CA ASN A 160 -2.92 -11.92 13.32
C ASN A 160 -2.16 -11.57 12.03
N VAL A 161 -2.00 -10.29 11.71
CA VAL A 161 -1.12 -9.80 10.64
C VAL A 161 0.24 -9.54 11.25
N ASN A 162 1.24 -10.25 10.80
CA ASN A 162 2.63 -10.04 11.19
C ASN A 162 3.27 -8.95 10.34
N TYR A 163 4.34 -8.38 10.85
CA TYR A 163 5.04 -7.26 10.26
C TYR A 163 6.55 -7.41 10.37
N ARG A 164 7.25 -7.07 9.31
CA ARG A 164 8.68 -6.78 9.31
C ARG A 164 9.00 -5.74 8.24
N TRP A 165 10.06 -4.99 8.46
CA TRP A 165 10.59 -4.09 7.43
C TRP A 165 11.71 -4.78 6.64
N GLU A 166 11.83 -4.42 5.38
CA GLU A 166 12.87 -4.89 4.49
C GLU A 166 13.47 -3.70 3.73
N ASN A 167 14.68 -3.82 3.23
CA ASN A 167 15.24 -2.80 2.35
C ASN A 167 14.42 -2.74 1.07
N SER A 168 14.07 -1.55 0.60
CA SER A 168 13.35 -1.39 -0.68
C SER A 168 14.14 -1.93 -1.87
N GLY A 169 15.47 -1.99 -1.75
CA GLY A 169 16.37 -2.43 -2.81
C GLY A 169 16.44 -1.46 -4.01
N VAL A 170 15.83 -0.29 -3.90
CA VAL A 170 15.71 0.69 -4.99
C VAL A 170 16.37 1.99 -4.57
N TRP A 171 17.50 2.30 -5.18
CA TRP A 171 18.27 3.52 -4.90
C TRP A 171 19.09 3.92 -6.12
N PHE A 172 19.47 5.18 -6.20
CA PHE A 172 20.46 5.68 -7.16
C PHE A 172 21.25 6.84 -6.55
N THR A 173 22.37 7.17 -7.16
CA THR A 173 23.17 8.32 -6.76
C THR A 173 23.31 9.28 -7.93
N THR A 174 23.27 10.57 -7.62
CA THR A 174 23.60 11.64 -8.55
C THR A 174 24.90 12.30 -8.12
N GLN A 175 25.59 12.90 -9.08
CA GLN A 175 26.77 13.72 -8.86
C GLN A 175 26.57 15.07 -9.52
N ASP A 176 26.78 16.13 -8.75
CA ASP A 176 26.83 17.51 -9.23
C ASP A 176 28.14 18.15 -8.74
N GLY A 177 29.04 18.41 -9.67
CA GLY A 177 30.45 18.77 -9.32
C GLY A 177 31.11 17.66 -8.51
N ASP A 178 31.59 18.00 -7.32
CA ASP A 178 32.25 17.07 -6.38
C ASP A 178 31.27 16.45 -5.37
N GLU A 179 30.01 16.88 -5.35
CA GLU A 179 29.01 16.39 -4.42
C GLU A 179 28.28 15.16 -4.97
N GLN A 180 28.14 14.13 -4.14
CA GLN A 180 27.39 12.92 -4.46
C GLN A 180 26.21 12.79 -3.49
N GLU A 181 25.01 12.60 -4.03
CA GLU A 181 23.78 12.45 -3.28
C GLU A 181 23.14 11.07 -3.51
N TYR A 182 22.62 10.45 -2.43
CA TYR A 182 21.85 9.21 -2.47
C TYR A 182 20.37 9.48 -2.49
N HIS A 183 19.67 8.89 -3.45
CA HIS A 183 18.22 9.01 -3.61
C HIS A 183 17.54 7.66 -3.41
N TYR A 184 16.45 7.68 -2.67
CA TYR A 184 15.61 6.52 -2.38
C TYR A 184 14.17 6.83 -2.82
N PRO A 185 13.82 6.60 -4.08
CA PRO A 185 12.54 7.06 -4.65
C PRO A 185 11.30 6.40 -4.05
N LEU A 186 11.46 5.27 -3.33
CA LEU A 186 10.41 4.57 -2.58
C LEU A 186 10.58 4.67 -1.07
N GLY A 187 11.56 5.46 -0.58
CA GLY A 187 12.08 5.32 0.76
C GLY A 187 13.16 4.24 0.84
N ARG A 188 13.85 4.19 1.98
CA ARG A 188 14.94 3.21 2.23
C ARG A 188 14.40 1.80 2.45
N THR A 189 13.18 1.71 2.96
CA THR A 189 12.57 0.45 3.39
C THR A 189 11.18 0.28 2.80
N MET A 190 10.68 -0.93 2.85
CA MET A 190 9.29 -1.30 2.64
C MET A 190 8.82 -2.16 3.80
N ASP A 191 7.57 -2.05 4.12
CA ASP A 191 6.95 -2.80 5.18
C ASP A 191 6.31 -4.07 4.62
N ARG A 192 6.81 -5.26 5.02
CA ARG A 192 6.19 -6.52 4.65
C ARG A 192 5.19 -6.96 5.71
N PHE A 193 3.95 -7.18 5.29
CA PHE A 193 2.88 -7.71 6.11
C PHE A 193 2.44 -9.08 5.60
N TRP A 194 2.10 -9.99 6.52
CA TRP A 194 1.52 -11.29 6.16
C TRP A 194 0.57 -11.78 7.25
N ALA A 195 -0.53 -12.43 6.85
CA ALA A 195 -1.49 -13.00 7.78
C ALA A 195 -1.06 -14.41 8.22
N GLN A 196 -1.17 -14.70 9.51
CA GLN A 196 -0.86 -16.00 10.09
C GLN A 196 -1.98 -16.47 11.03
N GLY A 197 -2.29 -17.77 11.01
CA GLY A 197 -3.35 -18.33 11.85
C GLY A 197 -4.77 -18.07 11.37
N GLY A 198 -4.94 -17.46 10.20
CA GLY A 198 -6.23 -17.13 9.58
C GLY A 198 -6.17 -15.88 8.73
N PRO A 199 -7.27 -15.48 8.10
CA PRO A 199 -7.33 -14.24 7.32
C PRO A 199 -7.17 -13.02 8.24
N GLY A 200 -6.39 -12.03 7.78
CA GLY A 200 -6.17 -10.75 8.47
C GLY A 200 -6.73 -9.57 7.68
N LEU A 201 -6.83 -8.43 8.33
CA LEU A 201 -7.21 -7.16 7.73
C LEU A 201 -6.13 -6.12 8.01
N MET A 202 -5.73 -5.41 6.98
CA MET A 202 -4.85 -4.25 7.07
C MET A 202 -5.53 -3.07 6.39
N LEU A 203 -5.40 -1.89 6.99
CA LEU A 203 -5.82 -0.63 6.40
C LEU A 203 -4.60 0.20 6.06
N LEU A 204 -4.63 0.78 4.87
CA LEU A 204 -3.60 1.69 4.36
C LEU A 204 -4.22 3.04 4.02
N HIS A 205 -3.39 4.07 4.01
CA HIS A 205 -3.73 5.38 3.49
C HIS A 205 -3.11 5.59 2.12
N ALA A 206 -3.92 6.08 1.17
CA ALA A 206 -3.49 6.46 -0.16
C ALA A 206 -3.94 7.89 -0.47
N PRO A 207 -3.04 8.84 -0.70
CA PRO A 207 -3.41 10.14 -1.25
C PRO A 207 -4.04 9.98 -2.63
N GLY A 208 -5.31 10.41 -2.79
CA GLY A 208 -6.08 10.24 -4.01
C GLY A 208 -6.66 8.84 -4.20
N ASN A 209 -7.05 8.52 -5.43
CA ASN A 209 -7.68 7.25 -5.79
C ASN A 209 -6.66 6.13 -5.93
N THR A 210 -7.08 4.92 -5.58
CA THR A 210 -6.25 3.72 -5.66
C THR A 210 -6.63 2.87 -6.87
N PHE A 211 -5.61 2.41 -7.58
CA PHE A 211 -5.76 1.53 -8.74
C PHE A 211 -4.93 0.27 -8.54
N ILE A 212 -5.54 -0.88 -8.86
CA ILE A 212 -4.90 -2.20 -8.75
C ILE A 212 -4.73 -2.78 -10.15
N ARG A 213 -3.62 -3.49 -10.36
CA ARG A 213 -3.37 -4.25 -11.57
C ARG A 213 -2.73 -5.60 -11.24
N ASP A 214 -3.21 -6.65 -11.91
CA ASP A 214 -2.57 -7.95 -11.95
C ASP A 214 -1.57 -7.99 -13.09
N LEU A 215 -0.31 -8.27 -12.77
CA LEU A 215 0.75 -8.43 -13.75
C LEU A 215 0.95 -9.92 -14.05
N GLY A 216 0.91 -10.28 -15.31
CA GLY A 216 1.27 -11.60 -15.77
C GLY A 216 2.78 -11.88 -15.62
N PRO A 217 3.23 -13.15 -15.84
CA PRO A 217 4.64 -13.49 -15.81
C PRO A 217 5.46 -12.69 -16.81
N ARG A 218 6.49 -11.98 -16.33
CA ARG A 218 7.37 -11.08 -17.13
C ARG A 218 6.66 -9.86 -17.73
N GLU A 219 5.41 -9.62 -17.40
CA GLU A 219 4.74 -8.38 -17.76
C GLU A 219 5.38 -7.22 -17.00
N ARG A 220 5.63 -6.12 -17.70
CA ARG A 220 6.30 -4.92 -17.14
C ARG A 220 5.44 -3.69 -17.33
N ILE A 221 5.43 -2.87 -16.30
CA ILE A 221 4.85 -1.53 -16.32
C ILE A 221 5.80 -0.54 -15.68
N CYS A 222 5.76 0.70 -16.13
CA CYS A 222 6.48 1.82 -15.49
C CYS A 222 5.49 2.70 -14.75
N VAL A 223 5.79 2.99 -13.49
CA VAL A 223 4.98 3.85 -12.62
C VAL A 223 5.86 4.92 -11.98
N GLN A 224 5.23 6.02 -11.54
CA GLN A 224 5.94 6.99 -10.69
C GLN A 224 6.27 6.31 -9.35
N PRO A 225 7.51 6.40 -8.86
CA PRO A 225 7.91 5.68 -7.64
C PRO A 225 7.03 6.02 -6.45
N SER A 226 6.78 7.31 -6.17
CA SER A 226 5.94 7.77 -5.06
C SER A 226 4.45 7.40 -5.22
N GLY A 227 4.05 6.95 -6.41
CA GLY A 227 2.71 6.43 -6.67
C GLY A 227 2.49 5.01 -6.19
N LEU A 228 3.54 4.23 -5.89
CA LEU A 228 3.38 2.87 -5.38
C LEU A 228 2.80 2.89 -3.96
N ILE A 229 1.73 2.10 -3.74
CA ILE A 229 1.16 1.88 -2.41
C ILE A 229 1.64 0.53 -1.86
N TRP A 230 1.39 -0.53 -2.60
CA TRP A 230 1.80 -1.89 -2.23
C TRP A 230 1.98 -2.77 -3.46
N LYS A 231 2.69 -3.88 -3.29
CA LYS A 231 2.86 -4.93 -4.28
C LYS A 231 2.87 -6.31 -3.64
N ASP A 232 2.55 -7.35 -4.40
CA ASP A 232 2.83 -8.72 -3.99
C ASP A 232 4.36 -8.95 -3.95
N PRO A 233 4.88 -9.78 -3.02
CA PRO A 233 6.33 -10.02 -2.90
C PRO A 233 6.97 -10.61 -4.16
N THR A 234 6.19 -11.27 -5.01
CA THR A 234 6.63 -11.85 -6.28
C THR A 234 6.94 -10.82 -7.36
N VAL A 235 6.40 -9.60 -7.24
CA VAL A 235 6.66 -8.51 -8.17
C VAL A 235 8.05 -7.94 -7.95
N ARG A 236 8.87 -7.96 -8.98
CA ARG A 236 10.24 -7.39 -8.97
C ARG A 236 10.19 -5.90 -9.29
N MET A 237 11.15 -5.15 -8.77
CA MET A 237 11.28 -3.71 -8.97
C MET A 237 12.63 -3.37 -9.58
N PHE A 238 12.63 -2.45 -10.53
CA PHE A 238 13.83 -1.93 -11.19
C PHE A 238 13.68 -0.43 -11.43
N LEU A 239 14.79 0.30 -11.43
CA LEU A 239 14.78 1.69 -11.87
C LEU A 239 14.81 1.80 -13.39
N HIS A 240 14.11 2.77 -13.91
CA HIS A 240 14.18 3.18 -15.31
C HIS A 240 14.42 4.70 -15.37
N PHE A 241 15.48 5.11 -16.03
CA PHE A 241 15.84 6.51 -16.19
C PHE A 241 15.44 7.00 -17.57
N GLU A 242 14.67 8.09 -17.60
CA GLU A 242 14.31 8.79 -18.81
C GLU A 242 15.39 9.83 -19.13
N TYR A 243 16.07 9.64 -20.24
CA TYR A 243 17.03 10.62 -20.75
C TYR A 243 16.40 11.44 -21.88
N PRO A 244 16.66 12.77 -21.93
CA PRO A 244 16.14 13.58 -23.01
C PRO A 244 16.70 13.10 -24.36
N ARG A 245 15.82 12.83 -25.32
CA ARG A 245 16.23 12.65 -26.72
C ARG A 245 16.63 14.02 -27.26
N GLY A 246 17.94 14.37 -27.16
CA GLY A 246 18.40 15.68 -27.49
C GLY A 246 18.79 15.84 -28.95
N GLN A 247 18.26 16.89 -29.58
CA GLN A 247 18.82 17.48 -30.78
C GLN A 247 20.18 18.17 -30.53
N TYR A 248 20.60 18.31 -29.27
CA TYR A 248 21.78 19.04 -28.83
C TYR A 248 22.88 18.08 -28.36
N TRP A 249 23.64 17.58 -29.30
CA TRP A 249 24.75 16.67 -29.05
C TRP A 249 25.94 17.27 -28.23
N PHE A 250 25.94 18.61 -28.03
CA PHE A 250 26.95 19.33 -27.28
C PHE A 250 26.56 19.75 -25.86
N SER A 251 25.29 19.52 -25.43
CA SER A 251 24.88 20.02 -24.13
C SER A 251 25.12 18.98 -23.03
N SER A 252 25.62 19.46 -21.88
CA SER A 252 25.73 18.65 -20.64
C SER A 252 24.38 18.05 -20.21
N ALA A 253 23.25 18.69 -20.59
CA ALA A 253 21.89 18.19 -20.42
C ALA A 253 21.63 16.82 -21.07
N ARG A 254 22.46 16.41 -22.05
CA ARG A 254 22.36 15.08 -22.69
C ARG A 254 22.62 13.93 -21.72
N TRP A 255 23.34 14.17 -20.63
CA TRP A 255 23.74 13.13 -19.69
C TRP A 255 22.97 13.17 -18.37
N GLN A 256 22.08 14.13 -18.19
CA GLN A 256 21.22 14.22 -17.01
C GLN A 256 19.92 13.47 -17.28
N ALA A 257 19.53 12.61 -16.36
CA ALA A 257 18.22 11.97 -16.41
C ALA A 257 17.14 13.05 -16.19
N LYS A 258 16.09 13.01 -17.02
CA LYS A 258 14.96 13.93 -16.92
C LYS A 258 13.98 13.49 -15.83
N SER A 259 13.84 12.19 -15.66
CA SER A 259 12.94 11.59 -14.69
C SER A 259 13.43 10.18 -14.33
N VAL A 260 13.01 9.71 -13.16
CA VAL A 260 13.17 8.32 -12.73
C VAL A 260 11.80 7.67 -12.61
N TRP A 261 11.70 6.47 -13.15
CA TRP A 261 10.52 5.64 -13.10
C TRP A 261 10.82 4.34 -12.36
N LEU A 262 9.80 3.74 -11.79
CA LEU A 262 9.85 2.42 -11.22
C LEU A 262 9.23 1.42 -12.20
N THR A 263 10.05 0.49 -12.70
CA THR A 263 9.57 -0.65 -13.48
C THR A 263 9.17 -1.76 -12.53
N LEU A 264 7.90 -2.18 -12.62
CA LEU A 264 7.36 -3.32 -11.90
C LEU A 264 7.24 -4.49 -12.87
N GLU A 265 7.77 -5.66 -12.49
CA GLU A 265 7.74 -6.87 -13.31
C GLU A 265 7.04 -8.00 -12.54
N GLY A 266 5.95 -8.53 -13.12
CA GLY A 266 5.17 -9.64 -12.56
C GLY A 266 5.87 -10.99 -12.56
N PRO A 267 5.23 -12.02 -12.01
CA PRO A 267 3.80 -12.06 -11.73
C PRO A 267 3.42 -11.49 -10.36
N GLY A 268 2.20 -10.96 -10.26
CA GLY A 268 1.59 -10.52 -9.00
C GLY A 268 0.85 -9.21 -9.11
N ARG A 269 0.17 -8.84 -8.04
CA ARG A 269 -0.64 -7.61 -7.97
C ARG A 269 0.20 -6.43 -7.52
N VAL A 270 -0.18 -5.27 -8.02
CA VAL A 270 0.38 -3.99 -7.63
C VAL A 270 -0.75 -2.98 -7.42
N ALA A 271 -0.58 -2.08 -6.46
CA ALA A 271 -1.50 -0.98 -6.24
C ALA A 271 -0.76 0.35 -6.29
N ILE A 272 -1.33 1.30 -7.00
CA ILE A 272 -0.83 2.66 -7.12
C ILE A 272 -1.91 3.67 -6.73
N GLN A 273 -1.47 4.87 -6.41
CA GLN A 273 -2.32 6.03 -6.13
C GLN A 273 -2.22 7.06 -7.26
N SER A 274 -3.28 7.87 -7.41
CA SER A 274 -3.33 8.92 -8.43
C SER A 274 -2.50 10.16 -8.10
N VAL A 275 -2.22 10.41 -6.82
CA VAL A 275 -1.36 11.52 -6.38
C VAL A 275 0.07 11.03 -6.23
N PHE A 276 1.00 11.69 -6.90
CA PHE A 276 2.41 11.35 -6.85
C PHE A 276 3.28 12.61 -6.86
N GLU A 277 4.45 12.50 -6.29
CA GLU A 277 5.49 13.52 -6.31
C GLU A 277 6.56 13.12 -7.33
N ARG A 278 6.98 14.05 -8.15
CA ARG A 278 8.14 13.85 -9.01
C ARG A 278 9.40 14.23 -8.25
N PRO A 279 10.36 13.32 -8.10
CA PRO A 279 11.65 13.70 -7.56
C PRO A 279 12.32 14.68 -8.53
N GLU A 280 12.86 15.77 -7.99
CA GLU A 280 13.75 16.65 -8.76
C GLU A 280 15.04 15.89 -9.06
N MET A 281 15.43 15.88 -10.34
CA MET A 281 16.66 15.24 -10.79
C MET A 281 17.74 16.32 -10.93
N VAL A 282 18.60 16.40 -9.93
CA VAL A 282 19.77 17.29 -9.93
C VAL A 282 21.03 16.47 -10.13
N GLY A 283 21.89 16.91 -11.04
CA GLY A 283 23.16 16.22 -11.31
C GLY A 283 23.02 15.01 -12.25
N ARG A 284 24.13 14.32 -12.44
CA ARG A 284 24.25 13.16 -13.31
C ARG A 284 24.10 11.87 -12.49
N VAL A 285 23.27 10.94 -12.96
CA VAL A 285 23.20 9.59 -12.36
C VAL A 285 24.53 8.87 -12.58
N VAL A 286 25.20 8.46 -11.49
CA VAL A 286 26.50 7.79 -11.52
C VAL A 286 26.44 6.34 -11.10
N ASN A 287 25.49 5.99 -10.24
CA ASN A 287 25.30 4.61 -9.79
C ASN A 287 23.83 4.36 -9.44
N CYS A 288 23.39 3.11 -9.48
CA CYS A 288 22.04 2.73 -9.09
C CYS A 288 21.98 1.25 -8.67
N SER A 289 20.93 0.90 -7.90
CA SER A 289 20.49 -0.46 -7.76
C SER A 289 20.08 -1.03 -9.14
N SER A 290 19.59 -2.22 -9.26
CA SER A 290 19.24 -2.80 -10.56
C SER A 290 18.41 -1.84 -11.43
N ALA A 291 18.91 -1.48 -12.60
CA ALA A 291 18.23 -0.63 -13.58
C ALA A 291 17.94 -1.41 -14.86
N THR A 292 16.78 -1.15 -15.46
CA THR A 292 16.52 -1.54 -16.85
C THR A 292 16.74 -0.31 -17.72
N THR A 293 17.75 -0.36 -18.58
CA THR A 293 18.00 0.72 -19.54
C THR A 293 17.19 0.43 -20.79
N GLN A 294 16.07 1.11 -20.96
CA GLN A 294 15.40 1.22 -22.24
C GLN A 294 15.39 2.69 -22.65
N TYR A 295 15.92 2.97 -23.82
CA TYR A 295 15.80 4.30 -24.44
C TYR A 295 14.41 4.37 -25.10
N TRP A 296 13.61 5.31 -24.69
CA TRP A 296 12.33 5.65 -25.35
C TRP A 296 12.57 6.48 -26.61
#